data_1b03496138ea3cf62b47749a61c97be7
#
_entry.id   1b03496138ea3cf62b47749a61c97be7
#
_cell.length_a   1.000
_cell.length_b   1.000
_cell.length_c   1.000
_cell.angle_alpha   90.00
_cell.angle_beta   90.00
_cell.angle_gamma   90.00
#
_symmetry.space_group_name_H-M   'P 1'
#
loop_
_entity.id
_entity.type
_entity.pdbx_description
1 polymer ?
#
loop_
_entity_poly.entity_id
_entity_poly.type
_entity_poly.pdbx_seq_one_letter_code
_entity_poly.pdbx_strand_id
1 'polypeptide(L)'
;SLSTKAAKTKTKWDDAILLSIPKPLSIIIWIASIAFAADIIREALNAKILDAFYPIRNATIITALGYFLILAIGRVEKSFLSEGKGIDPTTLDALSKLARISVFITAALMILQTLGFSISGVLAFGGIGGVAVGFASKDLLSNFFGGFIIYMDRPFAVGDWVRSPDREIEGTVVKIGWRVTRIRTFDKRPLYVPNSVFSHIAVENPSRMSNRRIKETIGIRYDDASKIEIIINQIKEMLKKHSDIDAGKTLIVNFNCFAPSSLDFFIYTFTKTTDWIEFHNVKQDVLLKIIKIVNENGAEFAFPTSTMHLASQEFFNNPDANDH
;
A
#
# COMPACT_ATOMS: atom_id res chain seq x y z
N SER A 1 41.83 9.75 22.81
CA SER A 1 41.60 10.28 21.46
C SER A 1 40.24 9.79 20.93
N LEU A 2 39.55 10.65 20.19
CA LEU A 2 38.20 10.36 19.66
C LEU A 2 38.19 9.16 18.67
N SER A 3 39.27 8.95 17.95
CA SER A 3 39.41 7.84 16.98
C SER A 3 39.43 6.44 17.62
N THR A 4 39.92 6.33 18.85
CA THR A 4 39.97 5.05 19.61
C THR A 4 38.66 4.68 20.28
N LYS A 5 37.76 5.64 20.46
CA LYS A 5 36.38 5.38 20.95
C LYS A 5 35.42 4.98 19.82
N ALA A 6 35.59 5.51 18.62
CA ALA A 6 34.79 5.18 17.44
C ALA A 6 34.99 3.72 16.96
N ALA A 7 36.19 3.18 17.10
CA ALA A 7 36.49 1.78 16.77
C ALA A 7 35.75 0.74 17.65
N LYS A 8 35.02 1.17 18.70
CA LYS A 8 34.22 0.31 19.58
C LYS A 8 32.73 0.34 19.26
N THR A 9 32.26 1.24 18.40
CA THR A 9 30.87 1.27 17.96
C THR A 9 30.69 0.42 16.70
N LYS A 10 29.71 -0.48 16.70
CA LYS A 10 29.39 -1.38 15.56
C LYS A 10 28.84 -0.66 14.30
N THR A 11 28.81 0.67 14.30
CA THR A 11 28.15 1.47 13.27
C THR A 11 29.21 2.23 12.44
N LYS A 12 29.45 1.78 11.21
CA LYS A 12 30.43 2.39 10.29
C LYS A 12 30.10 3.83 9.86
N TRP A 13 28.90 4.32 10.18
CA TRP A 13 28.48 5.69 9.92
C TRP A 13 29.27 6.72 10.73
N ASP A 14 29.56 6.40 11.98
CA ASP A 14 30.33 7.26 12.88
C ASP A 14 31.75 7.46 12.33
N ASP A 15 32.33 6.40 11.76
CA ASP A 15 33.63 6.45 11.14
C ASP A 15 33.65 7.29 9.86
N ALA A 16 32.59 7.20 9.03
CA ALA A 16 32.48 7.99 7.79
C ALA A 16 32.39 9.49 8.09
N ILE A 17 31.64 9.87 9.11
CA ILE A 17 31.49 11.26 9.56
C ILE A 17 32.80 11.74 10.21
N LEU A 18 33.35 11.00 11.16
CA LEU A 18 34.57 11.37 11.88
C LEU A 18 35.78 11.53 10.93
N LEU A 19 35.93 10.67 9.94
CA LEU A 19 36.96 10.79 8.91
C LEU A 19 36.77 12.02 8.01
N SER A 20 35.54 12.59 7.95
CA SER A 20 35.26 13.80 7.17
C SER A 20 35.68 15.09 7.86
N ILE A 21 35.85 15.08 9.19
CA ILE A 21 36.11 16.26 10.03
C ILE A 21 37.51 16.87 9.83
N PRO A 22 38.63 16.13 9.74
CA PRO A 22 39.98 16.71 9.90
C PRO A 22 40.32 17.83 8.91
N LYS A 23 39.99 17.65 7.62
CA LYS A 23 40.31 18.66 6.59
C LYS A 23 39.49 19.95 6.74
N PRO A 24 38.13 19.89 6.82
CA PRO A 24 37.32 21.09 7.04
C PRO A 24 37.63 21.77 8.38
N LEU A 25 37.84 21.01 9.43
CA LEU A 25 38.17 21.53 10.77
C LEU A 25 39.49 22.29 10.74
N SER A 26 40.50 21.78 10.07
CA SER A 26 41.79 22.47 9.89
C SER A 26 41.59 23.83 9.20
N ILE A 27 40.78 23.86 8.13
CA ILE A 27 40.44 25.11 7.41
C ILE A 27 39.71 26.09 8.34
N ILE A 28 38.73 25.65 9.09
CA ILE A 28 37.97 26.49 10.03
C ILE A 28 38.90 27.06 11.11
N ILE A 29 39.78 26.24 11.69
CA ILE A 29 40.74 26.68 12.70
C ILE A 29 41.71 27.75 12.13
N TRP A 30 42.26 27.57 10.93
CA TRP A 30 43.09 28.56 10.31
C TRP A 30 42.35 29.88 10.07
N ILE A 31 41.15 29.80 9.56
CA ILE A 31 40.30 31.03 9.31
C ILE A 31 39.96 31.73 10.61
N ALA A 32 39.56 31.00 11.65
CA ALA A 32 39.24 31.54 12.97
C ALA A 32 40.47 32.23 13.56
N SER A 33 41.66 31.64 13.42
CA SER A 33 42.92 32.22 13.90
C SER A 33 43.29 33.51 13.18
N ILE A 34 43.16 33.51 11.84
CA ILE A 34 43.40 34.71 11.03
C ILE A 34 42.39 35.80 11.32
N ALA A 35 41.11 35.45 11.49
CA ALA A 35 40.07 36.39 11.85
C ALA A 35 40.28 37.03 13.24
N PHE A 36 40.67 36.21 14.21
CA PHE A 36 40.99 36.70 15.56
C PHE A 36 42.21 37.64 15.55
N ALA A 37 43.24 37.30 14.78
CA ALA A 37 44.38 38.20 14.61
C ALA A 37 43.99 39.52 13.92
N ALA A 38 43.12 39.47 12.89
CA ALA A 38 42.59 40.65 12.22
C ALA A 38 41.73 41.54 13.14
N ASP A 39 40.93 40.96 14.05
CA ASP A 39 40.17 41.69 15.05
C ASP A 39 41.05 42.44 16.04
N ILE A 40 42.10 41.84 16.53
CA ILE A 40 43.08 42.49 17.42
C ILE A 40 43.76 43.67 16.70
N ILE A 41 44.19 43.50 15.46
CA ILE A 41 44.85 44.55 14.67
C ILE A 41 43.86 45.70 14.37
N ARG A 42 42.60 45.39 14.09
CA ARG A 42 41.52 46.38 13.88
C ARG A 42 41.33 47.26 15.10
N GLU A 43 41.23 46.66 16.28
CA GLU A 43 41.04 47.38 17.54
C GLU A 43 42.25 48.25 17.87
N ALA A 44 43.45 47.73 17.65
CA ALA A 44 44.69 48.45 17.92
C ALA A 44 44.97 49.65 16.98
N LEU A 45 44.61 49.52 15.70
CA LEU A 45 44.92 50.49 14.64
C LEU A 45 43.72 51.33 14.20
N ASN A 46 42.56 51.12 14.77
CA ASN A 46 41.30 51.80 14.37
C ASN A 46 41.02 51.71 12.84
N ALA A 47 41.49 50.63 12.22
CA ALA A 47 41.54 50.47 10.77
C ALA A 47 40.24 49.91 10.21
N LYS A 48 39.30 50.81 9.80
CA LYS A 48 37.99 50.44 9.19
C LYS A 48 38.13 49.56 7.92
N ILE A 49 39.31 49.56 7.28
CA ILE A 49 39.55 48.74 6.10
C ILE A 49 39.41 47.24 6.38
N LEU A 50 39.57 46.82 7.64
CA LEU A 50 39.42 45.44 8.07
C LEU A 50 37.94 44.96 8.18
N ASP A 51 36.98 45.87 8.08
CA ASP A 51 35.54 45.51 8.08
C ASP A 51 35.19 44.65 6.85
N ALA A 52 35.93 44.78 5.73
CA ALA A 52 35.80 43.96 4.54
C ALA A 52 36.19 42.45 4.78
N PHE A 53 36.91 42.16 5.88
CA PHE A 53 37.28 40.78 6.22
C PHE A 53 36.10 39.95 6.76
N TYR A 54 35.08 40.58 7.36
CA TYR A 54 33.94 39.83 7.93
C TYR A 54 33.14 39.05 6.89
N PRO A 55 32.75 39.63 5.74
CA PRO A 55 32.08 38.90 4.68
C PRO A 55 32.94 37.74 4.15
N ILE A 56 34.24 37.97 3.94
CA ILE A 56 35.18 36.96 3.43
C ILE A 56 35.33 35.82 4.42
N ARG A 57 35.52 36.10 5.71
CA ARG A 57 35.58 35.11 6.79
C ARG A 57 34.33 34.23 6.80
N ASN A 58 33.16 34.83 6.81
CA ASN A 58 31.88 34.11 6.87
C ASN A 58 31.68 33.27 5.61
N ALA A 59 31.95 33.80 4.42
CA ALA A 59 31.90 33.07 3.17
C ALA A 59 32.82 31.86 3.18
N THR A 60 34.03 31.99 3.75
CA THR A 60 34.98 30.86 3.83
C THR A 60 34.54 29.80 4.84
N ILE A 61 33.93 30.19 5.98
CA ILE A 61 33.34 29.26 6.95
C ILE A 61 32.20 28.45 6.28
N ILE A 62 31.29 29.16 5.55
CA ILE A 62 30.18 28.51 4.82
C ILE A 62 30.72 27.54 3.79
N THR A 63 31.77 27.93 3.03
CA THR A 63 32.44 27.06 2.05
C THR A 63 33.02 25.81 2.70
N ALA A 64 33.71 25.98 3.84
CA ALA A 64 34.32 24.85 4.57
C ALA A 64 33.26 23.89 5.11
N LEU A 65 32.14 24.43 5.62
CA LEU A 65 31.01 23.62 6.10
C LEU A 65 30.33 22.88 4.92
N GLY A 66 30.08 23.57 3.81
CA GLY A 66 29.54 22.96 2.60
C GLY A 66 30.43 21.83 2.07
N TYR A 67 31.75 22.08 2.01
CA TYR A 67 32.72 21.07 1.62
C TYR A 67 32.73 19.85 2.57
N PHE A 68 32.64 20.10 3.89
CA PHE A 68 32.48 19.01 4.88
C PHE A 68 31.25 18.14 4.60
N LEU A 69 30.09 18.78 4.38
CA LEU A 69 28.83 18.07 4.12
C LEU A 69 28.92 17.24 2.82
N ILE A 70 29.49 17.79 1.76
CA ILE A 70 29.68 17.08 0.49
C ILE A 70 30.58 15.87 0.66
N LEU A 71 31.69 16.01 1.42
CA LEU A 71 32.56 14.90 1.73
C LEU A 71 31.87 13.84 2.60
N ALA A 72 31.10 14.27 3.61
CA ALA A 72 30.36 13.37 4.47
C ALA A 72 29.33 12.54 3.67
N ILE A 73 28.55 13.20 2.80
CA ILE A 73 27.60 12.52 1.90
C ILE A 73 28.32 11.46 1.06
N GLY A 74 29.48 11.80 0.45
CA GLY A 74 30.21 10.85 -0.38
C GLY A 74 30.81 9.66 0.38
N ARG A 75 31.16 9.83 1.66
CA ARG A 75 31.65 8.73 2.50
C ARG A 75 30.53 7.84 3.00
N VAL A 76 29.40 8.43 3.38
CA VAL A 76 28.19 7.71 3.75
C VAL A 76 27.71 6.85 2.57
N GLU A 77 27.67 7.40 1.37
CA GLU A 77 27.35 6.65 0.14
C GLU A 77 28.26 5.42 -0.04
N LYS A 78 29.56 5.60 0.05
CA LYS A 78 30.53 4.50 -0.07
C LYS A 78 30.35 3.44 1.03
N SER A 79 30.04 3.86 2.25
CA SER A 79 29.80 2.95 3.37
C SER A 79 28.58 2.06 3.13
N PHE A 80 27.48 2.62 2.62
CA PHE A 80 26.29 1.84 2.27
C PHE A 80 26.54 0.85 1.14
N LEU A 81 27.25 1.27 0.10
CA LEU A 81 27.62 0.40 -1.02
C LEU A 81 28.48 -0.78 -0.56
N SER A 82 29.36 -0.56 0.44
CA SER A 82 30.24 -1.62 0.97
C SER A 82 29.52 -2.63 1.86
N GLU A 83 28.39 -2.26 2.47
CA GLU A 83 27.63 -3.13 3.39
C GLU A 83 26.65 -4.08 2.69
N GLY A 84 26.40 -3.92 1.40
CA GLY A 84 25.50 -4.82 0.63
C GLY A 84 24.06 -4.86 1.13
N LYS A 85 23.62 -3.89 1.93
CA LYS A 85 22.30 -3.83 2.55
C LYS A 85 21.21 -3.40 1.56
N GLY A 86 20.84 -4.25 0.63
CA GLY A 86 19.52 -4.23 -0.04
C GLY A 86 19.05 -2.94 -0.73
N ILE A 87 19.86 -1.87 -0.70
CA ILE A 87 19.57 -0.62 -1.38
C ILE A 87 20.19 -0.67 -2.77
N ASP A 88 19.39 -0.42 -3.79
CA ASP A 88 19.88 -0.35 -5.17
C ASP A 88 20.96 0.75 -5.28
N PRO A 89 22.16 0.43 -5.81
CA PRO A 89 23.27 1.38 -5.98
C PRO A 89 22.86 2.64 -6.77
N THR A 90 22.00 2.49 -7.77
CA THR A 90 21.50 3.59 -8.60
C THR A 90 20.64 4.57 -7.80
N THR A 91 19.80 4.03 -6.92
CA THR A 91 18.95 4.86 -6.02
C THR A 91 19.81 5.63 -5.02
N LEU A 92 20.83 5.00 -4.46
CA LEU A 92 21.72 5.65 -3.50
C LEU A 92 22.56 6.76 -4.16
N ASP A 93 23.10 6.52 -5.37
CA ASP A 93 23.84 7.51 -6.16
C ASP A 93 22.95 8.72 -6.49
N ALA A 94 21.71 8.49 -6.94
CA ALA A 94 20.77 9.55 -7.23
C ALA A 94 20.44 10.41 -5.99
N LEU A 95 20.20 9.78 -4.84
CA LEU A 95 19.92 10.49 -3.57
C LEU A 95 21.13 11.29 -3.10
N SER A 96 22.35 10.73 -3.21
CA SER A 96 23.60 11.40 -2.86
C SER A 96 23.85 12.61 -3.75
N LYS A 97 23.59 12.51 -5.06
CA LYS A 97 23.69 13.65 -6.00
C LYS A 97 22.70 14.77 -5.64
N LEU A 98 21.45 14.43 -5.37
CA LEU A 98 20.44 15.40 -4.94
C LEU A 98 20.86 16.12 -3.64
N ALA A 99 21.34 15.36 -2.65
CA ALA A 99 21.84 15.93 -1.40
C ALA A 99 23.02 16.87 -1.62
N ARG A 100 23.99 16.51 -2.46
CA ARG A 100 25.14 17.38 -2.79
C ARG A 100 24.71 18.64 -3.52
N ILE A 101 23.78 18.55 -4.47
CA ILE A 101 23.23 19.72 -5.18
C ILE A 101 22.52 20.67 -4.19
N SER A 102 21.72 20.12 -3.26
CA SER A 102 21.03 20.92 -2.24
C SER A 102 22.02 21.67 -1.34
N VAL A 103 23.08 20.99 -0.86
CA VAL A 103 24.16 21.61 -0.08
C VAL A 103 24.86 22.72 -0.88
N PHE A 104 25.19 22.47 -2.16
CA PHE A 104 25.84 23.43 -3.02
C PHE A 104 24.99 24.69 -3.23
N ILE A 105 23.70 24.52 -3.58
CA ILE A 105 22.78 25.65 -3.79
C ILE A 105 22.63 26.47 -2.49
N THR A 106 22.42 25.79 -1.35
CA THR A 106 22.29 26.47 -0.06
C THR A 106 23.55 27.25 0.31
N ALA A 107 24.74 26.64 0.18
CA ALA A 107 26.01 27.30 0.45
C ALA A 107 26.25 28.50 -0.49
N ALA A 108 25.94 28.36 -1.78
CA ALA A 108 26.09 29.45 -2.76
C ALA A 108 25.17 30.64 -2.41
N LEU A 109 23.91 30.40 -2.07
CA LEU A 109 22.97 31.45 -1.65
C LEU A 109 23.43 32.17 -0.36
N MET A 110 23.90 31.42 0.62
CA MET A 110 24.42 31.97 1.87
C MET A 110 25.68 32.81 1.63
N ILE A 111 26.56 32.37 0.74
CA ILE A 111 27.76 33.14 0.37
C ILE A 111 27.39 34.45 -0.33
N LEU A 112 26.49 34.43 -1.31
CA LEU A 112 25.99 35.61 -2.00
C LEU A 112 25.39 36.60 -1.02
N GLN A 113 24.55 36.14 -0.09
CA GLN A 113 23.95 36.98 0.95
C GLN A 113 25.03 37.63 1.87
N THR A 114 26.02 36.81 2.25
CA THR A 114 27.12 37.28 3.12
C THR A 114 27.98 38.34 2.43
N LEU A 115 28.12 38.26 1.11
CA LEU A 115 28.83 39.25 0.29
C LEU A 115 27.99 40.52 -0.02
N GLY A 116 26.77 40.60 0.50
CA GLY A 116 25.89 41.76 0.34
C GLY A 116 24.98 41.72 -0.89
N PHE A 117 24.95 40.64 -1.65
CA PHE A 117 24.04 40.49 -2.78
C PHE A 117 22.60 40.19 -2.28
N SER A 118 21.63 40.86 -2.85
CA SER A 118 20.22 40.55 -2.58
C SER A 118 19.84 39.22 -3.23
N ILE A 119 19.51 38.22 -2.39
CA ILE A 119 19.04 36.92 -2.85
C ILE A 119 17.52 36.84 -3.06
N SER A 120 16.79 37.95 -2.78
CA SER A 120 15.32 37.98 -2.85
C SER A 120 14.79 37.62 -4.24
N GLY A 121 15.42 38.10 -5.31
CA GLY A 121 15.06 37.72 -6.69
C GLY A 121 15.31 36.25 -7.00
N VAL A 122 16.44 35.71 -6.51
CA VAL A 122 16.77 34.28 -6.69
C VAL A 122 15.78 33.40 -5.94
N LEU A 123 15.41 33.79 -4.70
CA LEU A 123 14.42 33.09 -3.90
C LEU A 123 13.02 33.16 -4.52
N ALA A 124 12.62 34.35 -5.05
CA ALA A 124 11.34 34.48 -5.74
C ALA A 124 11.25 33.59 -6.98
N PHE A 125 12.30 33.58 -7.81
CA PHE A 125 12.39 32.74 -9.00
C PHE A 125 12.48 31.25 -8.63
N GLY A 126 13.27 30.92 -7.60
CA GLY A 126 13.39 29.58 -7.04
C GLY A 126 12.08 29.08 -6.43
N GLY A 127 11.27 29.98 -5.86
CA GLY A 127 9.92 29.66 -5.36
C GLY A 127 8.99 29.20 -6.48
N ILE A 128 8.95 29.91 -7.60
CA ILE A 128 8.17 29.51 -8.79
C ILE A 128 8.67 28.16 -9.34
N GLY A 129 9.99 28.02 -9.48
CA GLY A 129 10.61 26.74 -9.89
C GLY A 129 10.32 25.61 -8.92
N GLY A 130 10.33 25.90 -7.60
CA GLY A 130 10.00 24.95 -6.55
C GLY A 130 8.56 24.43 -6.63
N VAL A 131 7.61 25.32 -6.93
CA VAL A 131 6.21 24.94 -7.18
C VAL A 131 6.10 24.01 -8.39
N ALA A 132 6.78 24.32 -9.50
CA ALA A 132 6.79 23.45 -10.69
C ALA A 132 7.39 22.07 -10.39
N VAL A 133 8.52 22.01 -9.66
CA VAL A 133 9.13 20.73 -9.22
C VAL A 133 8.21 19.99 -8.24
N GLY A 134 7.53 20.71 -7.34
CA GLY A 134 6.55 20.14 -6.41
C GLY A 134 5.39 19.45 -7.14
N PHE A 135 4.83 20.09 -8.16
CA PHE A 135 3.80 19.49 -9.00
C PHE A 135 4.31 18.29 -9.79
N ALA A 136 5.50 18.38 -10.36
CA ALA A 136 6.13 17.26 -11.08
C ALA A 136 6.41 16.05 -10.16
N SER A 137 6.65 16.31 -8.87
CA SER A 137 6.95 15.27 -7.86
C SER A 137 5.71 14.77 -7.11
N LYS A 138 4.52 15.30 -7.39
CA LYS A 138 3.27 15.00 -6.67
C LYS A 138 3.01 13.50 -6.54
N ASP A 139 3.11 12.77 -7.64
CA ASP A 139 2.83 11.32 -7.65
C ASP A 139 3.87 10.53 -6.86
N LEU A 140 5.12 10.95 -6.89
CA LEU A 140 6.18 10.34 -6.11
C LEU A 140 5.90 10.50 -4.60
N LEU A 141 5.58 11.70 -4.17
CA LEU A 141 5.24 12.02 -2.78
C LEU A 141 3.96 11.30 -2.35
N SER A 142 2.94 11.28 -3.20
CA SER A 142 1.68 10.56 -2.93
C SER A 142 1.92 9.07 -2.68
N ASN A 143 2.77 8.43 -3.47
CA ASN A 143 3.11 7.03 -3.29
C ASN A 143 3.96 6.78 -2.02
N PHE A 144 4.88 7.69 -1.71
CA PHE A 144 5.65 7.62 -0.47
C PHE A 144 4.76 7.72 0.76
N PHE A 145 3.87 8.72 0.81
CA PHE A 145 2.92 8.88 1.91
C PHE A 145 1.91 7.74 1.97
N GLY A 146 1.45 7.21 0.82
CA GLY A 146 0.62 6.01 0.77
C GLY A 146 1.31 4.80 1.41
N GLY A 147 2.58 4.58 1.10
CA GLY A 147 3.39 3.53 1.75
C GLY A 147 3.56 3.76 3.25
N PHE A 148 3.77 5.00 3.66
CA PHE A 148 3.89 5.38 5.07
C PHE A 148 2.59 5.12 5.85
N ILE A 149 1.44 5.48 5.28
CA ILE A 149 0.10 5.21 5.86
C ILE A 149 -0.11 3.70 6.00
N ILE A 150 0.19 2.91 4.96
CA ILE A 150 0.08 1.44 5.05
C ILE A 150 0.93 0.90 6.21
N TYR A 151 2.12 1.45 6.42
CA TYR A 151 3.01 1.03 7.50
C TYR A 151 2.50 1.45 8.89
N MET A 152 1.93 2.66 9.02
CA MET A 152 1.40 3.21 10.27
C MET A 152 0.09 2.53 10.69
N ASP A 153 -0.91 2.54 9.82
CA ASP A 153 -2.27 2.07 10.12
C ASP A 153 -2.41 0.56 9.96
N ARG A 154 -1.50 -0.06 9.21
CA ARG A 154 -1.47 -1.50 8.94
C ARG A 154 -2.82 -2.10 8.54
N PRO A 155 -3.51 -1.56 7.55
CA PRO A 155 -4.74 -2.18 7.04
C PRO A 155 -4.48 -3.61 6.57
N PHE A 156 -3.26 -3.88 6.11
CA PHE A 156 -2.75 -5.22 5.77
C PHE A 156 -1.23 -5.29 6.03
N ALA A 157 -0.73 -6.51 6.12
CA ALA A 157 0.69 -6.83 6.27
C ALA A 157 1.18 -7.75 5.16
N VAL A 158 2.51 -7.94 5.08
CA VAL A 158 3.08 -8.97 4.19
C VAL A 158 2.59 -10.34 4.63
N GLY A 159 2.06 -11.11 3.69
CA GLY A 159 1.42 -12.40 3.91
C GLY A 159 -0.11 -12.35 3.93
N ASP A 160 -0.73 -11.17 4.16
CA ASP A 160 -2.18 -11.04 4.16
C ASP A 160 -2.76 -11.17 2.74
N TRP A 161 -3.92 -11.81 2.65
CA TRP A 161 -4.78 -11.72 1.50
C TRP A 161 -5.54 -10.39 1.54
N VAL A 162 -5.43 -9.62 0.46
CA VAL A 162 -6.14 -8.35 0.29
C VAL A 162 -7.01 -8.39 -0.95
N ARG A 163 -8.13 -7.69 -0.87
CA ARG A 163 -9.06 -7.49 -1.97
C ARG A 163 -9.56 -6.05 -1.98
N SER A 164 -9.74 -5.48 -3.17
CA SER A 164 -10.46 -4.22 -3.33
C SER A 164 -11.71 -4.44 -4.16
N PRO A 165 -12.91 -4.16 -3.61
CA PRO A 165 -14.16 -4.23 -4.38
C PRO A 165 -14.22 -3.20 -5.51
N ASP A 166 -13.51 -2.06 -5.36
CA ASP A 166 -13.51 -0.93 -6.31
C ASP A 166 -12.60 -1.15 -7.51
N ARG A 167 -11.68 -2.10 -7.39
CA ARG A 167 -10.66 -2.40 -8.40
C ARG A 167 -10.45 -3.91 -8.48
N GLU A 168 -9.94 -4.38 -9.59
CA GLU A 168 -9.58 -5.79 -9.77
C GLU A 168 -8.25 -6.12 -9.07
N ILE A 169 -8.14 -5.72 -7.80
CA ILE A 169 -6.96 -5.99 -6.98
C ILE A 169 -7.34 -7.10 -6.00
N GLU A 170 -6.76 -8.28 -6.19
CA GLU A 170 -6.93 -9.39 -5.27
C GLU A 170 -5.70 -10.30 -5.25
N GLY A 171 -5.28 -10.73 -4.06
CA GLY A 171 -4.18 -11.67 -3.88
C GLY A 171 -3.45 -11.50 -2.56
N THR A 172 -2.32 -12.19 -2.43
CA THR A 172 -1.49 -12.17 -1.22
C THR A 172 -0.40 -11.10 -1.32
N VAL A 173 -0.26 -10.27 -0.30
CA VAL A 173 0.79 -9.24 -0.22
C VAL A 173 2.15 -9.91 -0.06
N VAL A 174 3.05 -9.70 -1.02
CA VAL A 174 4.42 -10.26 -1.01
C VAL A 174 5.43 -9.29 -0.43
N LYS A 175 5.28 -8.00 -0.76
CA LYS A 175 6.22 -6.95 -0.31
C LYS A 175 5.53 -5.59 -0.34
N ILE A 176 5.72 -4.83 0.72
CA ILE A 176 5.34 -3.41 0.78
C ILE A 176 6.62 -2.60 0.59
N GLY A 177 6.74 -1.91 -0.54
CA GLY A 177 7.86 -1.02 -0.83
C GLY A 177 7.50 0.43 -0.48
N TRP A 178 8.47 1.33 -0.59
CA TRP A 178 8.24 2.76 -0.31
C TRP A 178 7.31 3.45 -1.33
N ARG A 179 7.21 2.93 -2.56
CA ARG A 179 6.39 3.46 -3.65
C ARG A 179 5.32 2.49 -4.14
N VAL A 180 5.60 1.19 -4.11
CA VAL A 180 4.79 0.14 -4.73
C VAL A 180 4.65 -1.03 -3.78
N THR A 181 3.42 -1.50 -3.61
CA THR A 181 3.12 -2.77 -2.97
C THR A 181 3.02 -3.87 -4.03
N ARG A 182 3.71 -4.98 -3.81
CA ARG A 182 3.66 -6.16 -4.68
C ARG A 182 2.72 -7.19 -4.09
N ILE A 183 1.71 -7.56 -4.86
CA ILE A 183 0.72 -8.58 -4.54
C ILE A 183 0.93 -9.76 -5.50
N ARG A 184 0.73 -10.96 -5.03
CA ARG A 184 0.67 -12.16 -5.86
C ARG A 184 -0.79 -12.57 -6.01
N THR A 185 -1.30 -12.49 -7.23
CA THR A 185 -2.66 -12.92 -7.56
C THR A 185 -2.80 -14.43 -7.36
N PHE A 186 -4.02 -14.92 -7.32
CA PHE A 186 -4.28 -16.36 -7.22
C PHE A 186 -3.76 -17.15 -8.41
N ASP A 187 -3.71 -16.54 -9.61
CA ASP A 187 -3.06 -17.09 -10.82
C ASP A 187 -1.52 -17.05 -10.75
N LYS A 188 -0.95 -16.70 -9.58
CA LYS A 188 0.50 -16.62 -9.34
C LYS A 188 1.21 -15.50 -10.08
N ARG A 189 0.50 -14.56 -10.71
CA ARG A 189 1.07 -13.38 -11.36
C ARG A 189 1.48 -12.32 -10.34
N PRO A 190 2.61 -11.62 -10.50
CA PRO A 190 2.93 -10.47 -9.68
C PRO A 190 2.10 -9.26 -10.14
N LEU A 191 1.37 -8.65 -9.22
CA LEU A 191 0.63 -7.40 -9.41
C LEU A 191 1.36 -6.29 -8.65
N TYR A 192 1.70 -5.22 -9.34
CA TYR A 192 2.39 -4.06 -8.77
C TYR A 192 1.40 -2.91 -8.62
N VAL A 193 1.04 -2.58 -7.39
CA VAL A 193 0.06 -1.53 -7.09
C VAL A 193 0.80 -0.34 -6.48
N PRO A 194 0.73 0.87 -7.09
CA PRO A 194 1.23 2.09 -6.48
C PRO A 194 0.57 2.33 -5.11
N ASN A 195 1.37 2.67 -4.10
CA ASN A 195 0.85 2.80 -2.73
C ASN A 195 -0.21 3.89 -2.58
N SER A 196 -0.14 4.95 -3.39
CA SER A 196 -1.14 6.02 -3.43
C SER A 196 -2.54 5.52 -3.77
N VAL A 197 -2.66 4.41 -4.51
CA VAL A 197 -3.96 3.81 -4.87
C VAL A 197 -4.71 3.39 -3.61
N PHE A 198 -4.02 2.79 -2.63
CA PHE A 198 -4.64 2.33 -1.39
C PHE A 198 -5.21 3.45 -0.51
N SER A 199 -4.80 4.71 -0.73
CA SER A 199 -5.37 5.86 -0.04
C SER A 199 -6.72 6.31 -0.61
N HIS A 200 -7.16 5.73 -1.74
CA HIS A 200 -8.35 6.17 -2.48
C HIS A 200 -9.34 5.05 -2.79
N ILE A 201 -9.08 3.84 -2.34
CA ILE A 201 -9.94 2.66 -2.57
C ILE A 201 -10.32 2.01 -1.25
N ALA A 202 -11.46 1.31 -1.26
CA ALA A 202 -11.79 0.40 -0.17
C ALA A 202 -10.87 -0.83 -0.21
N VAL A 203 -10.37 -1.25 0.95
CA VAL A 203 -9.53 -2.44 1.09
C VAL A 203 -10.16 -3.40 2.09
N GLU A 204 -10.51 -4.59 1.62
CA GLU A 204 -10.90 -5.71 2.44
C GLU A 204 -9.67 -6.57 2.78
N ASN A 205 -9.63 -7.09 4.00
CA ASN A 205 -8.58 -8.02 4.43
C ASN A 205 -9.20 -9.36 4.86
N PRO A 206 -9.37 -10.29 3.91
CA PRO A 206 -9.94 -11.60 4.23
C PRO A 206 -9.09 -12.45 5.19
N SER A 207 -7.80 -12.18 5.35
CA SER A 207 -6.95 -12.86 6.33
C SER A 207 -7.33 -12.53 7.78
N ARG A 208 -8.04 -11.41 8.01
CA ARG A 208 -8.50 -10.97 9.34
C ARG A 208 -9.98 -11.24 9.59
N MET A 209 -10.65 -12.00 8.72
CA MET A 209 -12.04 -12.38 8.96
C MET A 209 -12.14 -13.34 10.16
N SER A 210 -13.22 -13.24 10.91
CA SER A 210 -13.50 -14.12 12.04
C SER A 210 -14.18 -15.43 11.62
N ASN A 211 -14.97 -15.38 10.56
CA ASN A 211 -15.78 -16.48 10.06
C ASN A 211 -15.97 -16.34 8.55
N ARG A 212 -16.25 -17.43 7.84
CA ARG A 212 -16.70 -17.40 6.45
C ARG A 212 -18.20 -17.60 6.35
N ARG A 213 -18.81 -16.83 5.47
CA ARG A 213 -20.26 -16.85 5.26
C ARG A 213 -20.64 -17.87 4.19
N ILE A 214 -21.62 -18.73 4.50
CA ILE A 214 -22.37 -19.51 3.54
C ILE A 214 -23.66 -18.77 3.28
N LYS A 215 -23.91 -18.35 2.03
CA LYS A 215 -25.16 -17.73 1.58
C LYS A 215 -25.54 -18.38 0.25
N GLU A 216 -26.59 -19.18 0.28
CA GLU A 216 -27.09 -19.91 -0.90
C GLU A 216 -28.61 -19.77 -0.98
N THR A 217 -29.13 -19.75 -2.19
CA THR A 217 -30.56 -19.81 -2.48
C THR A 217 -30.87 -21.18 -3.08
N ILE A 218 -31.94 -21.80 -2.60
CA ILE A 218 -32.34 -23.14 -2.98
C ILE A 218 -33.80 -23.08 -3.40
N GLY A 219 -34.09 -23.58 -4.60
CA GLY A 219 -35.42 -23.61 -5.18
C GLY A 219 -36.05 -25.01 -5.14
N ILE A 220 -37.26 -25.13 -4.62
CA ILE A 220 -38.07 -26.35 -4.60
C ILE A 220 -39.25 -26.15 -5.55
N ARG A 221 -39.77 -27.25 -6.14
CA ARG A 221 -40.89 -27.20 -7.05
C ARG A 221 -42.15 -26.67 -6.36
N TYR A 222 -43.05 -26.01 -7.12
CA TYR A 222 -44.36 -25.56 -6.65
C TYR A 222 -45.25 -26.71 -6.14
N ASP A 223 -45.14 -27.90 -6.75
CA ASP A 223 -45.87 -29.10 -6.36
C ASP A 223 -45.55 -29.54 -4.93
N ASP A 224 -44.36 -29.18 -4.41
CA ASP A 224 -43.89 -29.51 -3.08
C ASP A 224 -44.11 -28.38 -2.06
N ALA A 225 -44.98 -27.41 -2.37
CA ALA A 225 -45.23 -26.23 -1.52
C ALA A 225 -45.61 -26.59 -0.08
N SER A 226 -46.38 -27.66 0.11
CA SER A 226 -46.81 -28.14 1.44
C SER A 226 -45.66 -28.65 2.32
N LYS A 227 -44.50 -28.98 1.72
CA LYS A 227 -43.36 -29.56 2.41
C LYS A 227 -42.28 -28.50 2.79
N ILE A 228 -42.40 -27.31 2.22
CA ILE A 228 -41.32 -26.29 2.32
C ILE A 228 -41.04 -25.87 3.75
N GLU A 229 -42.07 -25.72 4.59
CA GLU A 229 -41.93 -25.35 6.00
C GLU A 229 -41.17 -26.41 6.80
N ILE A 230 -41.50 -27.68 6.56
CA ILE A 230 -40.85 -28.83 7.23
C ILE A 230 -39.37 -28.88 6.83
N ILE A 231 -39.10 -28.73 5.53
CA ILE A 231 -37.71 -28.74 4.99
C ILE A 231 -36.90 -27.60 5.60
N ILE A 232 -37.40 -26.38 5.61
CA ILE A 232 -36.75 -25.21 6.20
C ILE A 232 -36.41 -25.47 7.68
N ASN A 233 -37.36 -25.98 8.45
CA ASN A 233 -37.13 -26.27 9.86
C ASN A 233 -36.09 -27.36 10.09
N GLN A 234 -36.10 -28.43 9.30
CA GLN A 234 -35.10 -29.51 9.38
C GLN A 234 -33.72 -29.01 8.99
N ILE A 235 -33.57 -28.18 7.94
CA ILE A 235 -32.30 -27.58 7.55
C ILE A 235 -31.79 -26.66 8.67
N LYS A 236 -32.65 -25.86 9.26
CA LYS A 236 -32.29 -24.98 10.38
C LYS A 236 -31.76 -25.75 11.59
N GLU A 237 -32.42 -26.85 11.95
CA GLU A 237 -31.94 -27.73 13.03
C GLU A 237 -30.67 -28.48 12.68
N MET A 238 -30.51 -28.92 11.43
CA MET A 238 -29.26 -29.52 10.93
C MET A 238 -28.11 -28.54 11.05
N LEU A 239 -28.27 -27.27 10.61
CA LEU A 239 -27.24 -26.27 10.68
C LEU A 239 -26.88 -25.89 12.13
N LYS A 240 -27.85 -25.82 13.06
CA LYS A 240 -27.58 -25.58 14.48
C LYS A 240 -26.74 -26.68 15.13
N LYS A 241 -26.93 -27.94 14.69
CA LYS A 241 -26.23 -29.11 15.23
C LYS A 241 -24.93 -29.42 14.51
N HIS A 242 -24.62 -28.70 13.43
CA HIS A 242 -23.44 -28.96 12.61
C HIS A 242 -22.17 -28.55 13.35
N SER A 243 -21.16 -29.44 13.41
CA SER A 243 -19.90 -29.23 14.15
C SER A 243 -19.13 -27.97 13.73
N ASP A 244 -19.14 -27.68 12.43
CA ASP A 244 -18.30 -26.66 11.79
C ASP A 244 -19.02 -25.36 11.48
N ILE A 245 -20.33 -25.30 11.81
CA ILE A 245 -21.13 -24.07 11.76
C ILE A 245 -21.06 -23.36 13.13
N ASP A 246 -20.87 -22.06 13.10
CA ASP A 246 -20.86 -21.22 14.30
C ASP A 246 -22.29 -20.83 14.68
N ALA A 247 -22.88 -21.61 15.58
CA ALA A 247 -24.24 -21.38 16.07
C ALA A 247 -24.40 -20.07 16.86
N GLY A 248 -23.31 -19.47 17.31
CA GLY A 248 -23.30 -18.16 17.99
C GLY A 248 -23.43 -16.96 17.04
N LYS A 249 -23.33 -17.21 15.72
CA LYS A 249 -23.49 -16.19 14.69
C LYS A 249 -24.87 -16.24 14.06
N THR A 250 -25.19 -15.24 13.25
CA THR A 250 -26.47 -15.19 12.52
C THR A 250 -26.68 -16.47 11.70
N LEU A 251 -27.80 -17.14 11.98
CA LEU A 251 -28.25 -18.34 11.26
C LEU A 251 -29.69 -18.09 10.79
N ILE A 252 -29.88 -18.00 9.48
CA ILE A 252 -31.18 -17.77 8.85
C ILE A 252 -31.41 -18.89 7.83
N VAL A 253 -32.58 -19.49 7.89
CA VAL A 253 -33.13 -20.37 6.84
C VAL A 253 -34.58 -19.97 6.69
N ASN A 254 -34.92 -19.22 5.66
CA ASN A 254 -36.24 -18.67 5.48
C ASN A 254 -36.69 -18.77 4.02
N PHE A 255 -37.97 -18.96 3.81
CA PHE A 255 -38.60 -18.73 2.52
C PHE A 255 -38.40 -17.28 2.09
N ASN A 256 -38.02 -17.08 0.84
CA ASN A 256 -37.59 -15.76 0.34
C ASN A 256 -38.51 -15.20 -0.75
N CYS A 257 -38.81 -16.00 -1.77
CA CYS A 257 -39.67 -15.53 -2.86
C CYS A 257 -40.30 -16.66 -3.67
N PHE A 258 -41.34 -16.28 -4.41
CA PHE A 258 -41.94 -17.09 -5.47
C PHE A 258 -41.21 -16.76 -6.78
N ALA A 259 -40.33 -17.61 -7.20
CA ALA A 259 -39.60 -17.46 -8.46
C ALA A 259 -40.41 -18.03 -9.65
N PRO A 260 -40.03 -17.75 -10.90
CA PRO A 260 -40.83 -18.21 -12.07
C PRO A 260 -41.06 -19.71 -12.15
N SER A 261 -40.14 -20.55 -11.63
CA SER A 261 -40.24 -22.00 -11.66
C SER A 261 -39.98 -22.66 -10.31
N SER A 262 -39.79 -21.89 -9.24
CA SER A 262 -39.41 -22.41 -7.92
C SER A 262 -39.97 -21.60 -6.76
N LEU A 263 -40.09 -22.28 -5.63
CA LEU A 263 -40.28 -21.69 -4.32
C LEU A 263 -38.88 -21.58 -3.69
N ASP A 264 -38.36 -20.35 -3.58
CA ASP A 264 -37.00 -20.11 -3.16
C ASP A 264 -36.91 -19.85 -1.66
N PHE A 265 -36.07 -20.60 -0.97
CA PHE A 265 -35.60 -20.27 0.36
C PHE A 265 -34.11 -20.05 0.37
N PHE A 266 -33.60 -19.25 1.30
CA PHE A 266 -32.17 -19.01 1.41
C PHE A 266 -31.62 -19.47 2.74
N ILE A 267 -30.37 -19.86 2.72
CA ILE A 267 -29.56 -20.11 3.90
C ILE A 267 -28.54 -19.00 4.06
N TYR A 268 -28.34 -18.57 5.30
CA TYR A 268 -27.33 -17.58 5.66
C TYR A 268 -26.75 -17.99 7.00
N THR A 269 -25.50 -18.42 6.99
CA THR A 269 -24.81 -18.90 8.17
C THR A 269 -23.32 -18.68 8.06
N PHE A 270 -22.58 -18.95 9.13
CA PHE A 270 -21.15 -18.76 9.21
C PHE A 270 -20.44 -20.04 9.65
N THR A 271 -19.33 -20.36 9.01
CA THR A 271 -18.43 -21.43 9.43
C THR A 271 -17.52 -20.98 10.56
N LYS A 272 -17.05 -21.91 11.39
CA LYS A 272 -16.02 -21.65 12.41
C LYS A 272 -14.65 -21.42 11.79
N THR A 273 -14.37 -22.13 10.68
CA THR A 273 -13.10 -22.03 9.96
C THR A 273 -13.07 -20.81 9.04
N THR A 274 -11.89 -20.22 8.89
CA THR A 274 -11.57 -19.19 7.89
C THR A 274 -10.67 -19.73 6.79
N ASP A 275 -10.14 -20.95 6.91
CA ASP A 275 -9.36 -21.60 5.85
C ASP A 275 -10.20 -21.79 4.59
N TRP A 276 -9.60 -21.53 3.43
CA TRP A 276 -10.31 -21.56 2.15
C TRP A 276 -10.74 -22.97 1.75
N ILE A 277 -9.85 -23.92 1.91
CA ILE A 277 -10.10 -25.33 1.50
C ILE A 277 -11.10 -25.96 2.45
N GLU A 278 -10.89 -25.80 3.74
CA GLU A 278 -11.77 -26.32 4.77
C GLU A 278 -13.18 -25.73 4.68
N PHE A 279 -13.29 -24.41 4.42
CA PHE A 279 -14.58 -23.75 4.16
C PHE A 279 -15.36 -24.44 3.01
N HIS A 280 -14.69 -24.75 1.90
CA HIS A 280 -15.35 -25.41 0.78
C HIS A 280 -15.78 -26.84 1.11
N ASN A 281 -15.01 -27.56 1.93
CA ASN A 281 -15.39 -28.87 2.42
C ASN A 281 -16.63 -28.79 3.32
N VAL A 282 -16.66 -27.84 4.25
CA VAL A 282 -17.84 -27.59 5.13
C VAL A 282 -19.05 -27.17 4.31
N LYS A 283 -18.88 -26.26 3.35
CA LYS A 283 -19.95 -25.84 2.45
C LYS A 283 -20.53 -27.01 1.66
N GLN A 284 -19.66 -27.87 1.10
CA GLN A 284 -20.07 -29.08 0.39
C GLN A 284 -20.88 -30.02 1.30
N ASP A 285 -20.41 -30.28 2.51
CA ASP A 285 -21.10 -31.16 3.47
C ASP A 285 -22.49 -30.62 3.82
N VAL A 286 -22.59 -29.30 4.08
CA VAL A 286 -23.88 -28.64 4.31
C VAL A 286 -24.82 -28.81 3.13
N LEU A 287 -24.36 -28.58 1.89
CA LEU A 287 -25.20 -28.68 0.70
C LEU A 287 -25.65 -30.13 0.44
N LEU A 288 -24.79 -31.14 0.67
CA LEU A 288 -25.14 -32.54 0.56
C LEU A 288 -26.19 -32.97 1.60
N LYS A 289 -26.06 -32.50 2.83
CA LYS A 289 -27.08 -32.69 3.87
C LYS A 289 -28.42 -32.07 3.52
N ILE A 290 -28.42 -30.88 2.88
CA ILE A 290 -29.64 -30.25 2.38
C ILE A 290 -30.30 -31.12 1.29
N ILE A 291 -29.52 -31.63 0.34
CA ILE A 291 -30.03 -32.53 -0.69
C ILE A 291 -30.71 -33.76 -0.03
N LYS A 292 -30.08 -34.32 0.98
CA LYS A 292 -30.65 -35.47 1.71
C LYS A 292 -31.97 -35.14 2.38
N ILE A 293 -32.05 -33.97 3.08
CA ILE A 293 -33.28 -33.53 3.75
C ILE A 293 -34.42 -33.31 2.74
N VAL A 294 -34.13 -32.69 1.60
CA VAL A 294 -35.14 -32.44 0.54
C VAL A 294 -35.68 -33.80 0.03
N ASN A 295 -34.79 -34.76 -0.30
CA ASN A 295 -35.16 -36.07 -0.79
C ASN A 295 -35.93 -36.91 0.24
N GLU A 296 -35.52 -36.88 1.51
CA GLU A 296 -36.23 -37.61 2.60
C GLU A 296 -37.65 -37.11 2.84
N ASN A 297 -37.93 -35.83 2.52
CA ASN A 297 -39.27 -35.28 2.54
C ASN A 297 -40.05 -35.57 1.23
N GLY A 298 -39.47 -36.28 0.28
CA GLY A 298 -40.09 -36.59 -1.01
C GLY A 298 -40.32 -35.32 -1.86
N ALA A 299 -39.54 -34.28 -1.64
CA ALA A 299 -39.52 -33.07 -2.46
C ALA A 299 -38.40 -33.13 -3.49
N GLU A 300 -38.52 -32.33 -4.55
CA GLU A 300 -37.49 -32.22 -5.60
C GLU A 300 -37.10 -30.79 -5.81
N PHE A 301 -35.82 -30.61 -6.20
CA PHE A 301 -35.29 -29.33 -6.63
C PHE A 301 -36.00 -28.88 -7.92
N ALA A 302 -36.26 -27.61 -8.04
CA ALA A 302 -36.93 -27.04 -9.19
C ALA A 302 -36.00 -27.03 -10.42
N PHE A 303 -36.51 -27.51 -11.54
CA PHE A 303 -35.91 -27.28 -12.86
C PHE A 303 -36.54 -26.08 -13.54
N PRO A 304 -35.83 -25.36 -14.42
CA PRO A 304 -36.47 -24.37 -15.28
C PRO A 304 -37.60 -25.01 -16.06
N THR A 305 -38.81 -24.55 -15.86
CA THR A 305 -40.02 -25.06 -16.55
C THR A 305 -40.58 -24.01 -17.46
N SER A 306 -41.06 -24.40 -18.66
CA SER A 306 -41.81 -23.57 -19.58
C SER A 306 -43.07 -24.27 -20.02
N THR A 307 -44.18 -23.55 -20.02
CA THR A 307 -45.45 -24.06 -20.54
C THR A 307 -45.53 -23.75 -22.03
N MET A 308 -45.62 -24.76 -22.86
CA MET A 308 -45.86 -24.61 -24.28
C MET A 308 -47.35 -24.84 -24.57
N HIS A 309 -48.04 -23.85 -25.06
CA HIS A 309 -49.38 -24.00 -25.62
C HIS A 309 -49.21 -24.39 -27.09
N LEU A 310 -49.49 -25.65 -27.40
CA LEU A 310 -49.63 -26.10 -28.76
C LEU A 310 -50.97 -25.60 -29.33
N ALA A 311 -50.96 -24.68 -30.29
CA ALA A 311 -52.16 -24.36 -31.03
C ALA A 311 -52.65 -25.63 -31.74
N SER A 312 -53.96 -25.93 -31.65
CA SER A 312 -54.55 -27.12 -32.23
C SER A 312 -54.17 -27.31 -33.69
N GLN A 313 -54.00 -28.53 -34.12
CA GLN A 313 -53.52 -28.99 -35.45
C GLN A 313 -54.46 -28.61 -36.63
N GLU A 314 -55.36 -27.66 -36.53
CA GLU A 314 -56.25 -27.24 -37.61
C GLU A 314 -55.50 -26.57 -38.78
N PHE A 315 -54.28 -26.15 -38.58
CA PHE A 315 -53.49 -25.54 -39.67
C PHE A 315 -52.76 -26.53 -40.59
N PHE A 316 -52.70 -27.83 -40.26
CA PHE A 316 -51.98 -28.82 -41.09
C PHE A 316 -52.93 -29.67 -41.95
N ASN A 317 -54.24 -29.54 -41.81
CA ASN A 317 -55.23 -30.24 -42.64
C ASN A 317 -55.98 -29.23 -43.57
N ASN A 318 -55.27 -28.41 -44.34
CA ASN A 318 -55.87 -27.75 -45.49
C ASN A 318 -55.45 -28.55 -46.75
N PRO A 319 -56.37 -29.40 -47.30
CA PRO A 319 -56.06 -30.16 -48.51
C PRO A 319 -56.00 -29.36 -49.78
N ASP A 320 -56.23 -28.05 -49.75
CA ASP A 320 -56.34 -27.18 -50.91
C ASP A 320 -55.08 -26.37 -51.25
N ALA A 321 -53.90 -26.74 -50.71
CA ALA A 321 -52.64 -26.03 -50.99
C ALA A 321 -51.84 -26.59 -52.19
N ASN A 322 -52.46 -27.47 -53.02
CA ASN A 322 -51.80 -28.04 -54.22
C ASN A 322 -52.60 -27.73 -55.49
N ASP A 323 -52.96 -26.45 -55.73
CA ASP A 323 -53.32 -25.98 -57.07
C ASP A 323 -53.09 -24.48 -57.15
N HIS A 324 -51.81 -24.14 -57.58
CA HIS A 324 -51.53 -23.07 -58.49
C HIS A 324 -50.01 -22.99 -58.74
#